data_cf22caf9205852d96cf9432b5b576b23
#
_entry.id   cf22caf9205852d96cf9432b5b576b23
#
_cell.length_a   1.000
_cell.length_b   1.000
_cell.length_c   1.000
_cell.angle_alpha   90.00
_cell.angle_beta   90.00
_cell.angle_gamma   90.00
#
_symmetry.space_group_name_H-M   'P 1'
#
loop_
_entity.id
_entity.type
_entity.pdbx_description
1 polymer ?
#
loop_
_entity_poly.entity_id
_entity_poly.type
_entity_poly.pdbx_seq_one_letter_code
_entity_poly.pdbx_strand_id
1 'polypeptide(L)'
;MISKYIYLDNASTTPLSKNVLKKITSTYKNYWSNSSSTYKTGIKCATYLEKIRLKIANIFNAEPEDIIFTSGSSESISIVF
;
A
#
# COMPACT_ATOMS: atom_id res chain seq x y z
N MET A 1 -4.40 -11.04 -23.04
CA MET A 1 -3.32 -11.92 -22.53
C MET A 1 -1.98 -11.46 -23.01
N ILE A 2 -1.06 -11.24 -22.12
CA ILE A 2 0.29 -10.75 -22.44
C ILE A 2 1.32 -11.87 -22.54
N SER A 3 0.89 -13.15 -22.49
CA SER A 3 1.78 -14.30 -22.47
C SER A 3 2.62 -14.47 -23.74
N LYS A 4 2.25 -13.79 -24.83
CA LYS A 4 2.98 -13.83 -26.09
C LYS A 4 4.12 -12.81 -26.17
N TYR A 5 4.23 -11.93 -25.20
CA TYR A 5 5.21 -10.85 -25.21
C TYR A 5 6.25 -11.04 -24.12
N ILE A 6 7.48 -10.66 -24.43
CA ILE A 6 8.53 -10.57 -23.43
C ILE A 6 8.60 -9.11 -22.98
N TYR A 7 8.30 -8.87 -21.72
CA TYR A 7 8.32 -7.53 -21.15
C TYR A 7 9.71 -7.26 -20.55
N LEU A 8 10.38 -6.24 -21.04
CA LEU A 8 11.76 -5.93 -20.63
C LEU A 8 11.87 -4.57 -19.91
N ASP A 9 10.75 -3.99 -19.52
CA ASP A 9 10.74 -2.67 -18.87
C ASP A 9 10.25 -2.75 -17.42
N ASN A 10 10.68 -3.78 -16.70
CA ASN A 10 10.26 -3.97 -15.30
C ASN A 10 10.82 -2.92 -14.35
N ALA A 11 11.82 -2.15 -14.76
CA ALA A 11 12.28 -1.00 -13.99
C ALA A 11 11.21 0.10 -13.92
N SER A 12 10.37 0.17 -14.95
CA SER A 12 9.26 1.14 -14.98
C SER A 12 8.07 0.67 -14.15
N THR A 13 7.65 -0.58 -14.34
CA THR A 13 6.52 -1.16 -13.61
C THR A 13 6.52 -2.68 -13.76
N THR A 14 5.79 -3.33 -12.90
CA THR A 14 5.59 -4.79 -12.96
C THR A 14 4.12 -5.12 -12.77
N PRO A 15 3.65 -6.27 -13.30
CA PRO A 15 2.30 -6.72 -12.95
C PRO A 15 2.22 -7.08 -11.47
N LEU A 16 1.06 -6.94 -10.90
CA LEU A 16 0.81 -7.40 -9.53
C LEU A 16 0.84 -8.93 -9.50
N SER A 17 1.40 -9.49 -8.43
CA SER A 17 1.28 -10.94 -8.19
C SER A 17 -0.18 -11.27 -7.91
N LYS A 18 -0.56 -12.54 -8.13
CA LYS A 18 -1.92 -13.01 -7.85
C LYS A 18 -2.30 -12.81 -6.38
N ASN A 19 -1.35 -13.06 -5.48
CA ASN A 19 -1.58 -12.91 -4.05
C ASN A 19 -1.83 -11.44 -3.67
N VAL A 20 -1.04 -10.52 -4.22
CA VAL A 20 -1.23 -9.09 -3.98
C VAL A 20 -2.56 -8.61 -4.51
N LEU A 21 -2.91 -9.00 -5.75
CA LEU A 21 -4.19 -8.60 -6.33
C LEU A 21 -5.39 -9.10 -5.52
N LYS A 22 -5.31 -10.35 -5.05
CA LYS A 22 -6.33 -10.93 -4.19
C LYS A 22 -6.46 -10.15 -2.87
N LYS A 23 -5.34 -9.77 -2.28
CA LYS A 23 -5.33 -8.99 -1.04
C LYS A 23 -5.89 -7.59 -1.24
N ILE A 24 -5.57 -6.93 -2.33
CA ILE A 24 -6.12 -5.62 -2.66
C ILE A 24 -7.65 -5.71 -2.78
N THR A 25 -8.15 -6.71 -3.51
CA THR A 25 -9.58 -6.91 -3.70
C THR A 25 -10.31 -7.13 -2.38
N SER A 26 -9.81 -8.03 -1.54
CA SER A 26 -10.45 -8.33 -0.26
C SER A 26 -10.35 -7.15 0.71
N THR A 27 -9.24 -6.44 0.69
CA THR A 27 -9.05 -5.26 1.55
C THR A 27 -10.01 -4.14 1.16
N TYR A 28 -10.17 -3.89 -0.14
CA TYR A 28 -11.09 -2.86 -0.61
C TYR A 28 -12.53 -3.17 -0.21
N LYS A 29 -12.94 -4.42 -0.24
CA LYS A 29 -14.30 -4.81 0.17
C LYS A 29 -14.59 -4.50 1.63
N ASN A 30 -13.58 -4.56 2.50
CA ASN A 30 -13.76 -4.45 3.95
C ASN A 30 -13.30 -3.12 4.54
N TYR A 31 -12.38 -2.41 3.87
CA TYR A 31 -11.72 -1.22 4.42
C TYR A 31 -11.67 -0.09 3.40
N TRP A 32 -12.83 0.23 2.80
CA TRP A 32 -12.91 1.25 1.74
C TRP A 32 -13.19 2.65 2.28
N SER A 33 -13.50 2.79 3.54
CA SER A 33 -13.95 4.02 4.15
C SER A 33 -12.78 4.97 4.43
N ASN A 34 -13.08 6.26 4.58
CA ASN A 34 -12.06 7.26 4.88
C ASN A 34 -11.53 7.07 6.31
N SER A 35 -10.22 6.83 6.42
CA SER A 35 -9.56 6.59 7.71
C SER A 35 -9.55 7.82 8.63
N SER A 36 -9.83 9.00 8.10
CA SER A 36 -9.92 10.22 8.90
C SER A 36 -11.31 10.45 9.50
N SER A 37 -12.30 9.66 9.12
CA SER A 37 -13.65 9.79 9.65
C SER A 37 -13.72 9.32 11.10
N THR A 38 -14.58 9.97 11.88
CA THR A 38 -14.70 9.70 13.32
C THR A 38 -15.70 8.61 13.65
N TYR A 39 -16.48 8.17 12.68
CA TYR A 39 -17.45 7.10 12.90
C TYR A 39 -16.82 5.71 12.68
N LYS A 40 -17.59 4.67 13.01
CA LYS A 40 -17.11 3.29 13.15
C LYS A 40 -16.33 2.75 11.95
N THR A 41 -16.82 2.96 10.74
CA THR A 41 -16.14 2.44 9.54
C THR A 41 -14.81 3.13 9.28
N GLY A 42 -14.72 4.44 9.55
CA GLY A 42 -13.47 5.19 9.44
C GLY A 42 -12.46 4.75 10.47
N ILE A 43 -12.89 4.56 11.71
CA ILE A 43 -12.03 4.08 12.79
C ILE A 43 -11.49 2.68 12.47
N LYS A 44 -12.33 1.82 11.91
CA LYS A 44 -11.91 0.49 11.47
C LYS A 44 -10.80 0.57 10.42
N CYS A 45 -10.92 1.46 9.45
CA CYS A 45 -9.91 1.66 8.42
C CYS A 45 -8.62 2.24 9.01
N ALA A 46 -8.71 3.20 9.91
CA ALA A 46 -7.56 3.79 10.58
C ALA A 46 -6.78 2.74 11.38
N THR A 47 -7.49 1.91 12.13
CA THR A 47 -6.89 0.83 12.92
C THR A 47 -6.16 -0.17 12.02
N TYR A 48 -6.76 -0.54 10.91
CA TYR A 48 -6.14 -1.46 9.95
C TYR A 48 -4.89 -0.85 9.33
N LEU A 49 -4.95 0.41 8.94
CA LEU A 49 -3.82 1.13 8.35
C LEU A 49 -2.63 1.19 9.32
N GLU A 50 -2.88 1.51 10.59
CA GLU A 50 -1.82 1.56 11.60
C GLU A 50 -1.21 0.17 11.86
N LYS A 51 -2.01 -0.88 11.81
CA LYS A 51 -1.54 -2.25 11.92
C LYS A 51 -0.57 -2.60 10.79
N ILE A 52 -0.87 -2.17 9.56
CA ILE A 52 0.00 -2.38 8.41
C ILE A 52 1.27 -1.56 8.52
N ARG A 53 1.15 -0.30 8.98
CA ARG A 53 2.30 0.57 9.21
C ARG A 53 3.29 -0.08 10.18
N LEU A 54 2.78 -0.65 11.25
CA LEU A 54 3.60 -1.36 12.24
C LEU A 54 4.29 -2.58 11.63
N LYS A 55 3.59 -3.36 10.82
CA LYS A 55 4.20 -4.51 10.13
C LYS A 55 5.34 -4.10 9.21
N ILE A 56 5.15 -3.04 8.44
CA ILE A 56 6.19 -2.53 7.53
C ILE A 56 7.38 -2.02 8.34
N ALA A 57 7.13 -1.27 9.40
CA ALA A 57 8.20 -0.75 10.26
C ALA A 57 9.03 -1.89 10.83
N ASN A 58 8.39 -2.97 11.28
CA ASN A 58 9.10 -4.13 11.82
C ASN A 58 10.00 -4.81 10.79
N ILE A 59 9.56 -4.86 9.52
CA ILE A 59 10.38 -5.44 8.43
C ILE A 59 11.67 -4.64 8.25
N PHE A 60 11.61 -3.32 8.38
CA PHE A 60 12.75 -2.43 8.19
C PHE A 60 13.48 -2.09 9.50
N ASN A 61 13.06 -2.70 10.61
CA ASN A 61 13.60 -2.39 11.93
C ASN A 61 13.53 -0.88 12.23
N ALA A 62 12.41 -0.27 11.91
CA ALA A 62 12.14 1.16 12.07
C ALA A 62 10.95 1.37 13.00
N GLU A 63 10.74 2.61 13.41
CA GLU A 63 9.57 2.99 14.19
C GLU A 63 8.37 3.22 13.27
N PRO A 64 7.13 2.96 13.70
CA PRO A 64 5.96 3.19 12.86
C PRO A 64 5.85 4.63 12.32
N GLU A 65 6.25 5.62 13.10
CA GLU A 65 6.21 7.03 12.71
C GLU A 65 7.21 7.39 11.60
N ASP A 66 8.17 6.50 11.33
CA ASP A 66 9.12 6.68 10.24
C ASP A 66 8.56 6.23 8.88
N ILE A 67 7.39 5.60 8.88
CA ILE A 67 6.78 5.07 7.67
C ILE A 67 5.78 6.09 7.13
N ILE A 68 5.99 6.52 5.89
CA ILE A 68 5.12 7.47 5.20
C ILE A 68 4.62 6.81 3.92
N PHE A 69 3.29 6.72 3.78
CA PHE A 69 2.67 6.21 2.55
C PHE A 69 2.57 7.32 1.52
N THR A 70 2.96 7.01 0.29
CA THR A 70 2.92 7.96 -0.82
C THR A 70 2.24 7.31 -2.02
N SER A 71 1.91 8.13 -3.02
CA SER A 71 1.31 7.65 -4.28
C SER A 71 2.31 6.94 -5.20
N GLY A 72 3.60 7.12 -4.96
CA GLY A 72 4.65 6.51 -5.79
C GLY A 72 5.99 7.17 -5.54
N SER A 73 6.99 6.74 -6.32
CA SER A 73 8.37 7.22 -6.14
C SER A 73 8.51 8.73 -6.42
N SER A 74 7.73 9.28 -7.33
CA SER A 74 7.78 10.71 -7.64
C SER A 74 7.44 11.56 -6.44
N GLU A 75 6.37 11.22 -5.73
CA GLU A 75 5.97 11.91 -4.50
C GLU A 75 7.01 11.68 -3.40
N SER A 76 7.51 10.46 -3.26
CA SER A 76 8.53 10.13 -2.25
C SER A 76 9.79 10.96 -2.44
N ILE A 77 10.25 11.11 -3.68
CA ILE A 77 11.42 11.93 -4.00
C ILE A 77 11.14 13.39 -3.67
N SER A 78 9.97 13.90 -3.98
CA SER A 78 9.58 15.29 -3.68
C SER A 78 9.58 15.58 -2.18
N ILE A 79 9.18 14.61 -1.36
CA ILE A 79 9.17 14.77 0.10
C ILE A 79 10.61 14.87 0.64
N VAL A 80 11.54 14.07 0.10
CA VAL A 80 12.94 14.04 0.55
C VAL A 80 13.68 15.31 0.13
N PHE A 81 13.43 15.80 -1.07
CA PHE A 81 14.08 16.97 -1.63
C PHE A 81 13.17 18.19 -1.61
#